data_b6933e5909e86956d144025de79edb9c
#
_entry.id   b6933e5909e86956d144025de79edb9c
#
_cell.length_a   1.000
_cell.length_b   1.000
_cell.length_c   1.000
_cell.angle_alpha   90.00
_cell.angle_beta   90.00
_cell.angle_gamma   90.00
#
_symmetry.space_group_name_H-M   'P 1'
#
loop_
_entity.id
_entity.type
_entity.pdbx_description
1 polymer ?
#
loop_
_entity_poly.entity_id
_entity_poly.type
_entity_poly.pdbx_seq_one_letter_code
_entity_poly.pdbx_strand_id
1 'polypeptide(L)'
;TSSDHNTSEQYYFNVDENNPKPKLIQKRERGIIYSVNSWDNYFYKHTNENAEDFKIDRCTDLVKPKWETFIAAKDEVLIGGLVFLSNWIIRSETSNALGKIILRDPKTDKEEEIIFCDEKVIVPSISLLQKDKNTDNVYLSYSSPKTPGRTFLYNLKSKEKKLVKEQEIPSGHNSNDYVVERIECPSHDGRMVPITITRHKDTILDGSSNLLLYGYGSYGNSMSPGFSSTRLSLIDRNIIWVTAHIRGGMERGMKWWKEGKLLNKKNTFEDYIAVAKFLVEKKYTSKGKIIGMGGSAGGLLMGAVVNAAPELFFCLLYTSDAADEVVR
;
A
#
# COMPACT_ATOMS: atom_id res chain seq x y z
N THR A 1 -2.80 16.38 -17.24
CA THR A 1 -2.24 16.51 -15.88
C THR A 1 -0.79 16.94 -15.96
N SER A 2 -0.38 17.87 -15.11
CA SER A 2 1.01 18.24 -14.84
C SER A 2 1.25 18.07 -13.34
N SER A 3 2.30 17.35 -12.94
CA SER A 3 2.55 17.06 -11.53
C SER A 3 4.03 16.86 -11.24
N ASP A 4 4.40 17.13 -10.00
CA ASP A 4 5.59 16.61 -9.35
C ASP A 4 5.19 15.65 -8.22
N HIS A 5 6.12 15.31 -7.36
CA HIS A 5 5.90 14.35 -6.28
C HIS A 5 4.90 14.82 -5.20
N ASN A 6 4.67 16.12 -5.07
CA ASN A 6 3.88 16.73 -3.99
C ASN A 6 2.78 17.67 -4.47
N THR A 7 2.68 17.92 -5.76
CA THR A 7 1.86 19.01 -6.31
C THR A 7 1.35 18.61 -7.68
N SER A 8 0.08 18.84 -7.94
CA SER A 8 -0.50 18.57 -9.26
C SER A 8 -1.38 19.69 -9.74
N GLU A 9 -1.62 19.73 -11.05
CA GLU A 9 -2.66 20.51 -11.70
C GLU A 9 -3.23 19.74 -12.89
N GLN A 10 -4.52 19.90 -13.14
CA GLN A 10 -5.22 19.29 -14.25
C GLN A 10 -5.92 20.32 -15.12
N TYR A 11 -5.98 19.98 -16.39
CA TYR A 11 -6.70 20.72 -17.42
C TYR A 11 -7.80 19.84 -17.99
N TYR A 12 -8.89 20.46 -18.41
CA TYR A 12 -9.98 19.84 -19.13
C TYR A 12 -10.28 20.58 -20.42
N PHE A 13 -10.91 19.92 -21.36
CA PHE A 13 -11.45 20.53 -22.57
C PHE A 13 -12.72 19.77 -23.00
N ASN A 14 -13.60 20.44 -23.71
CA ASN A 14 -14.76 19.81 -24.28
C ASN A 14 -14.39 19.20 -25.64
N VAL A 15 -14.58 17.90 -25.81
CA VAL A 15 -14.27 17.16 -27.04
C VAL A 15 -15.17 17.54 -28.21
N ASP A 16 -16.34 18.13 -27.95
CA ASP A 16 -17.30 18.56 -28.98
C ASP A 16 -16.96 19.93 -29.57
N GLU A 17 -15.99 20.66 -29.00
CA GLU A 17 -15.51 21.92 -29.54
C GLU A 17 -14.61 21.67 -30.77
N ASN A 18 -14.81 22.45 -31.88
CA ASN A 18 -14.01 22.31 -33.11
C ASN A 18 -12.52 22.61 -32.91
N ASN A 19 -12.17 23.38 -31.89
CA ASN A 19 -10.77 23.70 -31.51
C ASN A 19 -10.66 23.75 -29.98
N PRO A 20 -10.64 22.60 -29.34
CA PRO A 20 -10.69 22.52 -27.89
C PRO A 20 -9.42 23.09 -27.26
N LYS A 21 -9.58 24.10 -26.42
CA LYS A 21 -8.47 24.68 -25.65
C LYS A 21 -8.50 24.15 -24.22
N PRO A 22 -7.36 23.63 -23.72
CA PRO A 22 -7.27 23.19 -22.34
C PRO A 22 -7.56 24.34 -21.36
N LYS A 23 -8.50 24.12 -20.44
CA LYS A 23 -8.88 25.03 -19.35
C LYS A 23 -8.39 24.44 -18.05
N LEU A 24 -7.73 25.25 -17.22
CA LEU A 24 -7.23 24.83 -15.92
C LEU A 24 -8.41 24.62 -14.96
N ILE A 25 -8.41 23.48 -14.23
CA ILE A 25 -9.42 23.18 -13.22
C ILE A 25 -9.17 23.97 -11.93
N GLN A 26 -7.96 23.86 -11.39
CA GLN A 26 -7.53 24.55 -10.17
C GLN A 26 -6.05 24.91 -10.30
N LYS A 27 -5.71 26.12 -9.88
CA LYS A 27 -4.33 26.60 -9.89
C LYS A 27 -3.46 25.73 -8.98
N ARG A 28 -2.24 25.46 -9.43
CA ARG A 28 -1.23 24.72 -8.66
C ARG A 28 -0.97 25.41 -7.33
N GLU A 29 -1.02 24.63 -6.27
CA GLU A 29 -0.65 25.02 -4.92
C GLU A 29 0.34 24.00 -4.35
N ARG A 30 1.44 24.50 -3.77
CA ARG A 30 2.50 23.61 -3.27
C ARG A 30 1.98 22.69 -2.15
N GLY A 31 2.20 21.40 -2.32
CA GLY A 31 1.75 20.37 -1.37
C GLY A 31 0.33 19.90 -1.60
N ILE A 32 -0.41 20.46 -2.55
CA ILE A 32 -1.74 19.99 -2.92
C ILE A 32 -1.66 19.11 -4.17
N ILE A 33 -2.13 17.90 -3.99
CA ILE A 33 -2.30 16.91 -5.05
C ILE A 33 -3.79 16.76 -5.30
N TYR A 34 -4.20 16.81 -6.55
CA TYR A 34 -5.57 16.48 -6.91
C TYR A 34 -5.68 15.82 -8.28
N SER A 35 -6.73 15.05 -8.45
CA SER A 35 -7.17 14.54 -9.74
C SER A 35 -8.69 14.62 -9.85
N VAL A 36 -9.20 14.91 -11.06
CA VAL A 36 -10.64 15.04 -11.31
C VAL A 36 -11.07 14.02 -12.35
N ASN A 37 -12.14 13.32 -12.05
CA ASN A 37 -12.82 12.41 -12.96
C ASN A 37 -14.26 12.87 -13.17
N SER A 38 -14.84 12.61 -14.34
CA SER A 38 -16.25 12.84 -14.61
C SER A 38 -17.02 11.53 -14.58
N TRP A 39 -18.17 11.53 -13.93
CA TRP A 39 -19.11 10.42 -13.95
C TRP A 39 -20.53 10.92 -13.68
N ASP A 40 -21.49 10.43 -14.46
CA ASP A 40 -22.86 10.90 -14.46
C ASP A 40 -22.91 12.44 -14.65
N ASN A 41 -23.60 13.17 -13.82
CA ASN A 41 -23.71 14.64 -13.88
C ASN A 41 -22.72 15.35 -12.95
N TYR A 42 -21.69 14.67 -12.44
CA TYR A 42 -20.73 15.22 -11.49
C TYR A 42 -19.29 15.08 -11.97
N PHE A 43 -18.48 15.99 -11.45
CA PHE A 43 -17.01 15.91 -11.44
C PHE A 43 -16.56 15.55 -10.02
N TYR A 44 -15.70 14.57 -9.89
CA TYR A 44 -15.18 14.07 -8.61
C TYR A 44 -13.71 14.42 -8.48
N LYS A 45 -13.37 15.22 -7.46
CA LYS A 45 -12.01 15.64 -7.16
C LYS A 45 -11.46 14.81 -5.99
N HIS A 46 -10.52 13.91 -6.26
CA HIS A 46 -9.71 13.25 -5.26
C HIS A 46 -8.56 14.18 -4.90
N THR A 47 -8.43 14.58 -3.63
CA THR A 47 -7.49 15.62 -3.22
C THR A 47 -7.08 15.51 -1.75
N ASN A 48 -5.85 15.97 -1.45
CA ASN A 48 -5.40 16.17 -0.07
C ASN A 48 -5.61 17.61 0.43
N GLU A 49 -6.34 18.45 -0.27
CA GLU A 49 -6.68 19.81 0.13
C GLU A 49 -7.55 19.81 1.39
N ASN A 50 -7.03 20.33 2.51
CA ASN A 50 -7.64 20.28 3.85
C ASN A 50 -8.00 18.84 4.30
N ALA A 51 -7.25 17.84 3.83
CA ALA A 51 -7.50 16.42 4.10
C ALA A 51 -6.21 15.62 3.91
N GLU A 52 -5.39 15.48 4.94
CA GLU A 52 -4.04 14.91 4.81
C GLU A 52 -4.03 13.54 4.11
N ASP A 53 -4.97 12.65 4.45
CA ASP A 53 -5.07 11.30 3.89
C ASP A 53 -6.04 11.21 2.70
N PHE A 54 -6.24 12.35 2.02
CA PHE A 54 -7.15 12.55 0.90
C PHE A 54 -8.63 12.49 1.28
N LYS A 55 -9.43 13.12 0.45
CA LYS A 55 -10.89 13.09 0.43
C LYS A 55 -11.36 13.11 -1.03
N ILE A 56 -12.66 12.95 -1.21
CA ILE A 56 -13.27 13.13 -2.51
C ILE A 56 -14.34 14.20 -2.38
N ASP A 57 -14.15 15.28 -3.11
CA ASP A 57 -15.15 16.32 -3.30
C ASP A 57 -15.84 16.11 -4.65
N ARG A 58 -17.05 16.65 -4.83
CA ARG A 58 -17.77 16.66 -6.11
C ARG A 58 -18.36 18.00 -6.42
N CYS A 59 -18.59 18.30 -7.69
CA CYS A 59 -19.31 19.46 -8.19
C CYS A 59 -19.99 19.13 -9.52
N THR A 60 -20.91 19.99 -9.96
CA THR A 60 -21.61 19.85 -11.26
C THR A 60 -21.05 20.74 -12.37
N ASP A 61 -20.20 21.67 -12.03
CA ASP A 61 -19.64 22.66 -12.99
C ASP A 61 -18.15 22.92 -12.69
N LEU A 62 -17.30 22.86 -13.72
CA LEU A 62 -15.87 23.18 -13.64
C LEU A 62 -15.54 24.63 -13.98
N VAL A 63 -16.48 25.42 -14.50
CA VAL A 63 -16.25 26.85 -14.83
C VAL A 63 -16.28 27.69 -13.55
N LYS A 64 -17.26 27.39 -12.67
CA LYS A 64 -17.38 28.01 -11.33
C LYS A 64 -17.62 26.92 -10.30
N PRO A 65 -16.60 26.09 -10.01
CA PRO A 65 -16.79 24.90 -9.20
C PRO A 65 -17.17 25.24 -7.76
N LYS A 66 -18.26 24.67 -7.31
CA LYS A 66 -18.65 24.64 -5.91
C LYS A 66 -18.45 23.23 -5.40
N TRP A 67 -17.25 22.95 -4.89
CA TRP A 67 -16.89 21.66 -4.36
C TRP A 67 -17.62 21.37 -3.05
N GLU A 68 -18.30 20.25 -2.97
CA GLU A 68 -18.88 19.68 -1.75
C GLU A 68 -18.19 18.35 -1.43
N THR A 69 -17.99 18.07 -0.14
CA THR A 69 -17.36 16.80 0.25
C THR A 69 -18.32 15.64 0.01
N PHE A 70 -17.89 14.71 -0.83
CA PHE A 70 -18.61 13.48 -1.15
C PHE A 70 -18.16 12.31 -0.30
N ILE A 71 -16.84 12.15 -0.10
CA ILE A 71 -16.24 11.19 0.82
C ILE A 71 -15.24 11.96 1.68
N ALA A 72 -15.52 12.05 2.97
CA ALA A 72 -14.67 12.74 3.94
C ALA A 72 -13.37 11.96 4.18
N ALA A 73 -12.30 12.69 4.48
CA ALA A 73 -11.06 12.10 4.97
C ALA A 73 -11.29 11.31 6.26
N LYS A 74 -10.52 10.25 6.43
CA LYS A 74 -10.48 9.42 7.63
C LYS A 74 -9.04 9.41 8.15
N ASP A 75 -8.86 9.57 9.44
CA ASP A 75 -7.53 9.57 10.04
C ASP A 75 -6.82 8.21 9.85
N GLU A 76 -5.55 8.24 9.46
CA GLU A 76 -4.71 7.05 9.15
C GLU A 76 -5.31 6.11 8.07
N VAL A 77 -6.24 6.60 7.24
CA VAL A 77 -6.81 5.87 6.11
C VAL A 77 -6.55 6.64 4.82
N LEU A 78 -5.59 6.17 4.04
CA LEU A 78 -5.29 6.73 2.73
C LEU A 78 -6.41 6.38 1.75
N ILE A 79 -7.22 7.37 1.37
CA ILE A 79 -8.24 7.20 0.35
C ILE A 79 -7.57 7.21 -1.03
N GLY A 80 -7.74 6.12 -1.78
CA GLY A 80 -7.20 5.95 -3.12
C GLY A 80 -8.16 6.39 -4.22
N GLY A 81 -7.82 6.01 -5.45
CA GLY A 81 -8.59 6.37 -6.64
C GLY A 81 -9.99 5.77 -6.70
N LEU A 82 -10.83 6.39 -7.53
CA LEU A 82 -12.19 5.96 -7.82
C LEU A 82 -12.27 5.20 -9.16
N VAL A 83 -13.11 4.18 -9.18
CA VAL A 83 -13.57 3.51 -10.39
C VAL A 83 -15.08 3.65 -10.45
N PHE A 84 -15.59 4.11 -11.61
CA PHE A 84 -17.01 4.36 -11.83
C PHE A 84 -17.60 3.35 -12.81
N LEU A 85 -18.69 2.72 -12.38
CA LEU A 85 -19.61 1.94 -13.22
C LEU A 85 -20.99 2.58 -13.19
N SER A 86 -21.89 2.19 -14.09
CA SER A 86 -23.22 2.82 -14.17
C SER A 86 -24.04 2.71 -12.87
N ASN A 87 -23.85 1.62 -12.11
CA ASN A 87 -24.59 1.37 -10.87
C ASN A 87 -23.70 1.40 -9.62
N TRP A 88 -22.38 1.62 -9.75
CA TRP A 88 -21.44 1.45 -8.64
C TRP A 88 -20.31 2.46 -8.65
N ILE A 89 -19.92 2.90 -7.48
CA ILE A 89 -18.67 3.63 -7.26
C ILE A 89 -17.77 2.75 -6.42
N ILE A 90 -16.55 2.53 -6.87
CA ILE A 90 -15.58 1.68 -6.20
C ILE A 90 -14.37 2.52 -5.85
N ARG A 91 -13.87 2.39 -4.63
CA ARG A 91 -12.61 3.02 -4.21
C ARG A 91 -11.71 2.05 -3.50
N SER A 92 -10.41 2.30 -3.57
CA SER A 92 -9.43 1.66 -2.70
C SER A 92 -9.19 2.50 -1.45
N GLU A 93 -8.94 1.85 -0.34
CA GLU A 93 -8.47 2.47 0.89
C GLU A 93 -7.24 1.69 1.38
N THR A 94 -6.28 2.35 2.02
CA THR A 94 -5.16 1.70 2.70
C THR A 94 -5.10 2.19 4.13
N SER A 95 -5.09 1.27 5.07
CA SER A 95 -4.95 1.55 6.49
C SER A 95 -4.09 0.48 7.13
N ASN A 96 -3.18 0.90 7.99
CA ASN A 96 -2.29 -0.02 8.71
C ASN A 96 -1.58 -1.04 7.78
N ALA A 97 -1.09 -0.58 6.62
CA ALA A 97 -0.48 -1.37 5.53
C ALA A 97 -1.39 -2.44 4.91
N LEU A 98 -2.69 -2.38 5.10
CA LEU A 98 -3.67 -3.29 4.51
C LEU A 98 -4.57 -2.53 3.55
N GLY A 99 -4.68 -3.04 2.32
CA GLY A 99 -5.57 -2.52 1.30
C GLY A 99 -7.00 -3.03 1.48
N LYS A 100 -7.98 -2.19 1.15
CA LYS A 100 -9.40 -2.51 1.12
C LYS A 100 -10.03 -1.98 -0.15
N ILE A 101 -11.08 -2.65 -0.60
CA ILE A 101 -11.92 -2.18 -1.71
C ILE A 101 -13.32 -1.91 -1.16
N ILE A 102 -13.77 -0.68 -1.31
CA ILE A 102 -15.08 -0.24 -0.84
C ILE A 102 -15.98 -0.03 -2.04
N LEU A 103 -17.14 -0.69 -2.00
CA LEU A 103 -18.22 -0.55 -2.96
C LEU A 103 -19.27 0.42 -2.41
N ARG A 104 -19.71 1.37 -3.23
CA ARG A 104 -20.79 2.31 -2.90
C ARG A 104 -21.90 2.21 -3.95
N ASP A 105 -23.13 2.07 -3.50
CA ASP A 105 -24.32 2.25 -4.31
C ASP A 105 -24.65 3.76 -4.37
N PRO A 106 -24.57 4.39 -5.55
CA PRO A 106 -24.78 5.84 -5.67
C PRO A 106 -26.24 6.27 -5.47
N LYS A 107 -27.20 5.33 -5.52
CA LYS A 107 -28.63 5.61 -5.34
C LYS A 107 -29.02 5.64 -3.86
N THR A 108 -28.40 4.81 -3.05
CA THR A 108 -28.74 4.64 -1.63
C THR A 108 -27.68 5.19 -0.71
N ASP A 109 -26.52 5.57 -1.24
CA ASP A 109 -25.30 5.97 -0.51
C ASP A 109 -24.74 4.90 0.44
N LYS A 110 -25.24 3.66 0.35
CA LYS A 110 -24.74 2.55 1.15
C LYS A 110 -23.34 2.14 0.69
N GLU A 111 -22.47 1.91 1.67
CA GLU A 111 -21.11 1.43 1.45
C GLU A 111 -20.91 0.07 2.09
N GLU A 112 -20.12 -0.77 1.44
CA GLU A 112 -19.67 -2.06 1.97
C GLU A 112 -18.24 -2.35 1.54
N GLU A 113 -17.49 -3.05 2.38
CA GLU A 113 -16.18 -3.60 2.02
C GLU A 113 -16.37 -4.90 1.23
N ILE A 114 -15.67 -5.03 0.11
CA ILE A 114 -15.65 -6.29 -0.65
C ILE A 114 -14.72 -7.27 0.05
N ILE A 115 -15.27 -8.37 0.54
CA ILE A 115 -14.52 -9.45 1.19
C ILE A 115 -14.02 -10.45 0.16
N PHE A 116 -12.72 -10.56 0.03
CA PHE A 116 -12.06 -11.44 -0.95
C PHE A 116 -11.96 -12.89 -0.47
N CYS A 117 -11.58 -13.07 0.79
CA CYS A 117 -11.37 -14.36 1.44
C CYS A 117 -11.28 -14.16 2.97
N ASP A 118 -11.05 -15.25 3.70
CA ASP A 118 -10.93 -15.23 5.16
C ASP A 118 -9.53 -14.82 5.66
N GLU A 119 -8.56 -14.61 4.77
CA GLU A 119 -7.23 -14.16 5.13
C GLU A 119 -7.22 -12.67 5.50
N LYS A 120 -6.61 -12.34 6.64
CA LYS A 120 -6.53 -10.95 7.14
C LYS A 120 -5.49 -10.09 6.42
N VAL A 121 -4.44 -10.71 5.90
CA VAL A 121 -3.33 -10.03 5.24
C VAL A 121 -3.38 -10.34 3.76
N ILE A 122 -4.01 -9.48 3.00
CA ILE A 122 -4.13 -9.61 1.54
C ILE A 122 -3.73 -8.32 0.84
N VAL A 123 -3.40 -8.45 -0.42
CA VAL A 123 -3.20 -7.35 -1.36
C VAL A 123 -4.35 -7.41 -2.36
N PRO A 124 -5.43 -6.66 -2.11
CA PRO A 124 -6.60 -6.68 -2.97
C PRO A 124 -6.41 -5.73 -4.16
N SER A 125 -6.98 -6.08 -5.29
CA SER A 125 -7.13 -5.17 -6.42
C SER A 125 -8.43 -5.44 -7.17
N ILE A 126 -8.89 -4.42 -7.90
CA ILE A 126 -10.06 -4.51 -8.76
C ILE A 126 -9.71 -3.95 -10.13
N SER A 127 -10.20 -4.58 -11.17
CA SER A 127 -10.09 -4.10 -12.54
C SER A 127 -11.37 -4.32 -13.34
N LEU A 128 -11.59 -3.46 -14.31
CA LEU A 128 -12.72 -3.59 -15.21
C LEU A 128 -12.43 -4.62 -16.29
N LEU A 129 -13.45 -5.38 -16.70
CA LEU A 129 -13.35 -6.34 -17.80
C LEU A 129 -13.10 -5.64 -19.14
N GLN A 130 -13.70 -4.47 -19.30
CA GLN A 130 -13.66 -3.68 -20.52
C GLN A 130 -13.95 -2.20 -20.21
N LYS A 131 -13.91 -1.36 -21.24
CA LYS A 131 -14.24 0.07 -21.12
C LYS A 131 -15.72 0.35 -20.89
N ASP A 132 -16.60 -0.64 -21.16
CA ASP A 132 -18.04 -0.50 -20.90
C ASP A 132 -18.30 -0.43 -19.41
N LYS A 133 -18.87 0.68 -18.98
CA LYS A 133 -19.23 0.95 -17.59
C LYS A 133 -20.61 0.39 -17.21
N ASN A 134 -21.37 -0.09 -18.20
CA ASN A 134 -22.72 -0.61 -17.98
C ASN A 134 -22.70 -2.11 -17.67
N THR A 135 -21.95 -2.47 -16.65
CA THR A 135 -21.79 -3.85 -16.18
C THR A 135 -21.75 -3.89 -14.66
N ASP A 136 -22.24 -5.00 -14.09
CA ASP A 136 -22.05 -5.33 -12.68
C ASP A 136 -20.89 -6.30 -12.46
N ASN A 137 -20.20 -6.72 -13.53
CA ASN A 137 -19.10 -7.67 -13.46
C ASN A 137 -17.74 -6.97 -13.46
N VAL A 138 -16.85 -7.39 -12.57
CA VAL A 138 -15.48 -6.90 -12.44
C VAL A 138 -14.52 -8.06 -12.23
N TYR A 139 -13.24 -7.85 -12.46
CA TYR A 139 -12.20 -8.75 -11.96
C TYR A 139 -11.78 -8.32 -10.57
N LEU A 140 -11.93 -9.21 -9.60
CA LEU A 140 -11.30 -9.10 -8.29
C LEU A 140 -10.04 -9.96 -8.28
N SER A 141 -8.91 -9.36 -7.90
CA SER A 141 -7.68 -10.11 -7.72
C SER A 141 -7.13 -9.89 -6.32
N TYR A 142 -6.55 -10.92 -5.74
CA TYR A 142 -5.77 -10.79 -4.52
C TYR A 142 -4.62 -11.78 -4.48
N SER A 143 -3.65 -11.48 -3.64
CA SER A 143 -2.65 -12.41 -3.13
C SER A 143 -2.42 -12.14 -1.66
N SER A 144 -1.80 -13.09 -0.96
CA SER A 144 -1.32 -12.91 0.40
C SER A 144 0.13 -13.34 0.50
N PRO A 145 0.82 -13.17 1.63
CA PRO A 145 2.17 -13.70 1.77
C PRO A 145 2.28 -15.20 1.52
N LYS A 146 1.20 -15.96 1.74
CA LYS A 146 1.13 -17.42 1.59
C LYS A 146 0.25 -17.91 0.44
N THR A 147 -0.60 -17.06 -0.14
CA THR A 147 -1.53 -17.46 -1.20
C THR A 147 -1.14 -16.81 -2.52
N PRO A 148 -0.85 -17.61 -3.57
CA PRO A 148 -0.58 -17.11 -4.92
C PRO A 148 -1.66 -16.19 -5.45
N GLY A 149 -1.31 -15.37 -6.43
CA GLY A 149 -2.25 -14.45 -7.06
C GLY A 149 -3.47 -15.19 -7.63
N ARG A 150 -4.67 -14.78 -7.21
CA ARG A 150 -5.96 -15.30 -7.68
C ARG A 150 -6.76 -14.19 -8.29
N THR A 151 -7.39 -14.47 -9.43
CA THR A 151 -8.29 -13.54 -10.11
C THR A 151 -9.66 -14.19 -10.27
N PHE A 152 -10.69 -13.47 -9.88
CA PHE A 152 -12.09 -13.90 -9.94
C PHE A 152 -12.88 -12.98 -10.85
N LEU A 153 -13.78 -13.53 -11.63
CA LEU A 153 -14.92 -12.80 -12.15
C LEU A 153 -15.92 -12.65 -11.01
N TYR A 154 -16.28 -11.42 -10.68
CA TYR A 154 -17.15 -11.10 -9.55
C TYR A 154 -18.32 -10.23 -10.01
N ASN A 155 -19.52 -10.59 -9.61
CA ASN A 155 -20.70 -9.78 -9.84
C ASN A 155 -21.01 -8.93 -8.61
N LEU A 156 -20.96 -7.61 -8.76
CA LEU A 156 -21.14 -6.65 -7.66
C LEU A 156 -22.53 -6.69 -7.04
N LYS A 157 -23.55 -7.10 -7.83
CA LYS A 157 -24.94 -7.17 -7.38
C LYS A 157 -25.26 -8.50 -6.70
N SER A 158 -24.99 -9.64 -7.37
CA SER A 158 -25.29 -10.97 -6.83
C SER A 158 -24.26 -11.48 -5.83
N LYS A 159 -23.07 -10.85 -5.77
CA LYS A 159 -21.91 -11.26 -4.96
C LYS A 159 -21.30 -12.61 -5.37
N GLU A 160 -21.73 -13.17 -6.48
CA GLU A 160 -21.17 -14.40 -7.02
C GLU A 160 -19.75 -14.18 -7.53
N LYS A 161 -18.85 -15.09 -7.19
CA LYS A 161 -17.46 -15.09 -7.65
C LYS A 161 -17.08 -16.41 -8.29
N LYS A 162 -16.41 -16.32 -9.45
CA LYS A 162 -15.88 -17.47 -10.18
C LYS A 162 -14.37 -17.28 -10.37
N LEU A 163 -13.57 -18.24 -9.89
CA LEU A 163 -12.13 -18.24 -10.15
C LEU A 163 -11.87 -18.35 -11.66
N VAL A 164 -11.12 -17.41 -12.22
CA VAL A 164 -10.76 -17.40 -13.65
C VAL A 164 -9.28 -17.58 -13.88
N LYS A 165 -8.45 -17.23 -12.88
CA LYS A 165 -7.00 -17.43 -12.98
C LYS A 165 -6.40 -17.58 -11.58
N GLU A 166 -5.45 -18.51 -11.46
CA GLU A 166 -4.57 -18.64 -10.31
C GLU A 166 -3.12 -18.70 -10.80
N GLN A 167 -2.23 -18.04 -10.08
CA GLN A 167 -0.80 -18.10 -10.38
C GLN A 167 -0.28 -19.52 -10.15
N GLU A 168 0.28 -20.10 -11.19
CA GLU A 168 0.90 -21.44 -11.11
C GLU A 168 2.25 -21.36 -10.40
N ILE A 169 2.53 -22.36 -9.57
CA ILE A 169 3.81 -22.56 -8.91
C ILE A 169 4.34 -23.93 -9.33
N PRO A 170 5.20 -23.99 -10.36
CA PRO A 170 5.64 -25.26 -10.95
C PRO A 170 6.33 -26.22 -9.97
N SER A 171 6.98 -25.69 -8.93
CA SER A 171 7.61 -26.49 -7.87
C SER A 171 6.62 -27.07 -6.85
N GLY A 172 5.32 -26.78 -7.01
CA GLY A 172 4.29 -27.07 -6.03
C GLY A 172 4.20 -25.99 -4.94
N HIS A 173 3.01 -25.88 -4.35
CA HIS A 173 2.76 -24.95 -3.25
C HIS A 173 1.52 -25.37 -2.46
N ASN A 174 1.63 -25.30 -1.16
CA ASN A 174 0.49 -25.51 -0.25
C ASN A 174 0.47 -24.37 0.78
N SER A 175 -0.49 -23.45 0.66
CA SER A 175 -0.61 -22.29 1.54
C SER A 175 -0.80 -22.65 3.03
N ASN A 176 -1.23 -23.88 3.35
CA ASN A 176 -1.37 -24.36 4.72
C ASN A 176 -0.03 -24.69 5.40
N ASP A 177 1.06 -24.71 4.65
CA ASP A 177 2.41 -24.90 5.22
C ASP A 177 3.00 -23.59 5.76
N TYR A 178 2.32 -22.46 5.55
CA TYR A 178 2.81 -21.14 5.94
C TYR A 178 1.86 -20.47 6.94
N VAL A 179 2.46 -19.82 7.93
CA VAL A 179 1.78 -18.96 8.91
C VAL A 179 2.09 -17.51 8.58
N VAL A 180 1.04 -16.69 8.55
CA VAL A 180 1.14 -15.22 8.38
C VAL A 180 0.63 -14.55 9.64
N GLU A 181 1.48 -13.74 10.25
CA GLU A 181 1.16 -12.97 11.45
C GLU A 181 1.20 -11.47 11.12
N ARG A 182 0.24 -10.73 11.67
CA ARG A 182 0.19 -9.28 11.63
C ARG A 182 0.23 -8.75 13.05
N ILE A 183 1.33 -8.12 13.41
CA ILE A 183 1.58 -7.58 14.75
C ILE A 183 2.10 -6.16 14.67
N GLU A 184 2.24 -5.51 15.80
CA GLU A 184 2.80 -4.17 15.91
C GLU A 184 3.85 -4.14 17.02
N CYS A 185 4.87 -3.31 16.85
CA CYS A 185 5.84 -3.05 17.90
C CYS A 185 5.97 -1.55 18.17
N PRO A 186 6.22 -1.15 19.44
CA PRO A 186 6.47 0.25 19.73
C PRO A 186 7.86 0.67 19.21
N SER A 187 7.92 1.83 18.55
CA SER A 187 9.15 2.51 18.20
C SER A 187 9.69 3.33 19.40
N HIS A 188 10.84 3.98 19.23
CA HIS A 188 11.52 4.78 20.25
C HIS A 188 10.63 5.92 20.84
N ASP A 189 9.68 6.41 20.08
CA ASP A 189 8.76 7.50 20.43
C ASP A 189 7.34 7.02 20.77
N GLY A 190 7.14 5.70 20.91
CA GLY A 190 5.86 5.07 21.22
C GLY A 190 4.91 4.89 20.01
N ARG A 191 5.30 5.32 18.80
CA ARG A 191 4.54 5.02 17.58
C ARG A 191 4.58 3.52 17.30
N MET A 192 3.42 2.93 17.03
CA MET A 192 3.30 1.50 16.75
C MET A 192 3.64 1.20 15.30
N VAL A 193 4.72 0.45 15.07
CA VAL A 193 5.16 0.04 13.74
C VAL A 193 4.51 -1.28 13.36
N PRO A 194 3.74 -1.31 12.26
CA PRO A 194 3.14 -2.56 11.79
C PRO A 194 4.19 -3.50 11.21
N ILE A 195 4.02 -4.80 11.47
CA ILE A 195 4.94 -5.87 11.04
C ILE A 195 4.13 -6.99 10.40
N THR A 196 4.54 -7.46 9.23
CA THR A 196 4.02 -8.69 8.63
C THR A 196 5.10 -9.76 8.70
N ILE A 197 4.81 -10.88 9.36
CA ILE A 197 5.71 -12.03 9.51
C ILE A 197 5.15 -13.18 8.70
N THR A 198 6.01 -13.83 7.93
CA THR A 198 5.68 -15.07 7.20
C THR A 198 6.73 -16.12 7.54
N ARG A 199 6.29 -17.29 7.96
CA ARG A 199 7.16 -18.41 8.34
C ARG A 199 6.55 -19.74 7.95
N HIS A 200 7.36 -20.79 7.88
CA HIS A 200 6.85 -22.15 7.78
C HIS A 200 6.12 -22.53 9.10
N LYS A 201 5.08 -23.33 9.00
CA LYS A 201 4.28 -23.76 10.17
C LYS A 201 5.11 -24.47 11.24
N ASP A 202 6.14 -25.22 10.81
CA ASP A 202 7.01 -26.01 11.69
C ASP A 202 8.19 -25.19 12.26
N THR A 203 8.28 -23.89 11.96
CA THR A 203 9.32 -23.02 12.52
C THR A 203 9.18 -22.90 14.04
N ILE A 204 10.22 -23.27 14.77
CA ILE A 204 10.26 -23.16 16.22
C ILE A 204 10.63 -21.71 16.61
N LEU A 205 9.79 -21.12 17.48
CA LEU A 205 9.97 -19.74 17.95
C LEU A 205 10.70 -19.71 19.32
N ASP A 206 11.95 -20.16 19.33
CA ASP A 206 12.83 -20.20 20.51
C ASP A 206 14.04 -19.24 20.41
N GLY A 207 14.10 -18.46 19.32
CA GLY A 207 15.22 -17.58 19.00
C GLY A 207 16.31 -18.22 18.16
N SER A 208 16.20 -19.51 17.81
CA SER A 208 17.23 -20.21 17.03
C SER A 208 17.18 -19.96 15.53
N SER A 209 16.03 -19.52 14.98
CA SER A 209 15.82 -19.30 13.55
C SER A 209 16.56 -18.08 13.03
N ASN A 210 17.08 -18.19 11.80
CA ASN A 210 17.52 -17.02 11.04
C ASN A 210 16.28 -16.23 10.56
N LEU A 211 16.42 -14.91 10.45
CA LEU A 211 15.34 -14.03 10.07
C LEU A 211 15.82 -13.02 9.03
N LEU A 212 15.04 -12.87 7.94
CA LEU A 212 15.24 -11.80 6.97
C LEU A 212 14.25 -10.68 7.29
N LEU A 213 14.77 -9.51 7.63
CA LEU A 213 14.00 -8.30 7.91
C LEU A 213 14.08 -7.37 6.69
N TYR A 214 12.96 -7.19 5.99
CA TYR A 214 12.83 -6.28 4.88
C TYR A 214 12.24 -4.94 5.31
N GLY A 215 12.82 -3.83 4.84
CA GLY A 215 12.30 -2.49 5.01
C GLY A 215 12.65 -1.57 3.86
N TYR A 216 11.88 -0.49 3.69
CA TYR A 216 12.12 0.52 2.67
C TYR A 216 12.05 1.95 3.23
N GLY A 217 10.86 2.41 3.62
CA GLY A 217 10.63 3.64 4.37
C GLY A 217 10.96 4.92 3.61
N SER A 218 10.71 5.00 2.32
CA SER A 218 11.00 6.18 1.51
C SER A 218 9.91 6.44 0.46
N TYR A 219 9.83 7.70 -0.02
CA TYR A 219 8.96 8.15 -1.13
C TYR A 219 7.47 7.88 -0.94
N GLY A 220 7.02 7.58 0.28
CA GLY A 220 5.63 7.19 0.53
C GLY A 220 5.26 5.81 -0.01
N ASN A 221 6.24 5.01 -0.42
CA ASN A 221 5.97 3.67 -0.94
C ASN A 221 5.63 2.71 0.20
N SER A 222 4.38 2.25 0.23
CA SER A 222 3.94 1.22 1.16
C SER A 222 4.43 -0.15 0.71
N MET A 223 5.01 -0.90 1.63
CA MET A 223 5.50 -2.25 1.33
C MET A 223 4.36 -3.26 1.39
N SER A 224 3.91 -3.68 0.21
CA SER A 224 2.84 -4.65 0.07
C SER A 224 3.29 -6.06 0.47
N PRO A 225 2.55 -6.76 1.35
CA PRO A 225 2.85 -8.12 1.76
C PRO A 225 2.28 -9.18 0.79
N GLY A 226 2.39 -8.96 -0.52
CA GLY A 226 1.89 -9.89 -1.53
C GLY A 226 2.69 -11.19 -1.62
N PHE A 227 2.21 -12.12 -2.46
CA PHE A 227 2.88 -13.39 -2.73
C PHE A 227 4.22 -13.21 -3.46
N SER A 228 5.18 -14.07 -3.11
CA SER A 228 6.46 -14.15 -3.82
C SER A 228 7.04 -15.56 -3.71
N SER A 229 7.16 -16.26 -4.83
CA SER A 229 7.75 -17.60 -4.90
C SER A 229 9.22 -17.62 -4.46
N THR A 230 9.97 -16.56 -4.77
CA THR A 230 11.38 -16.43 -4.34
C THR A 230 11.49 -16.29 -2.82
N ARG A 231 10.56 -15.60 -2.18
CA ARG A 231 10.48 -15.48 -0.71
C ARG A 231 10.20 -16.84 -0.08
N LEU A 232 9.27 -17.62 -0.63
CA LEU A 232 8.95 -18.95 -0.12
C LEU A 232 10.16 -19.87 -0.12
N SER A 233 11.03 -19.77 -1.12
CA SER A 233 12.24 -20.60 -1.16
C SER A 233 13.17 -20.38 0.05
N LEU A 234 13.16 -19.20 0.66
CA LEU A 234 13.87 -18.90 1.90
C LEU A 234 13.10 -19.45 3.11
N ILE A 235 11.78 -19.28 3.12
CA ILE A 235 10.92 -19.76 4.20
C ILE A 235 10.94 -21.28 4.31
N ASP A 236 10.97 -21.99 3.18
CA ASP A 236 11.12 -23.46 3.09
C ASP A 236 12.47 -23.94 3.65
N ARG A 237 13.46 -23.06 3.72
CA ARG A 237 14.77 -23.29 4.38
C ARG A 237 14.77 -22.83 5.84
N ASN A 238 13.61 -22.66 6.43
CA ASN A 238 13.40 -22.23 7.81
C ASN A 238 13.96 -20.82 8.14
N ILE A 239 13.93 -19.90 7.16
CA ILE A 239 14.20 -18.48 7.37
C ILE A 239 12.87 -17.77 7.55
N ILE A 240 12.70 -17.07 8.67
CA ILE A 240 11.50 -16.25 8.90
C ILE A 240 11.61 -14.99 8.04
N TRP A 241 10.58 -14.71 7.24
CA TRP A 241 10.50 -13.46 6.47
C TRP A 241 9.67 -12.42 7.22
N VAL A 242 10.23 -11.24 7.40
CA VAL A 242 9.56 -10.12 8.06
C VAL A 242 9.58 -8.89 7.17
N THR A 243 8.43 -8.25 7.01
CA THR A 243 8.31 -6.92 6.41
C THR A 243 7.98 -5.91 7.50
N ALA A 244 8.88 -4.97 7.74
CA ALA A 244 8.67 -3.85 8.64
C ALA A 244 8.06 -2.68 7.86
N HIS A 245 6.85 -2.25 8.25
CA HIS A 245 6.12 -1.17 7.62
C HIS A 245 6.46 0.17 8.29
N ILE A 246 7.73 0.55 8.15
CA ILE A 246 8.36 1.68 8.84
C ILE A 246 7.95 3.04 8.27
N ARG A 247 8.09 4.10 9.06
CA ARG A 247 7.85 5.49 8.62
C ARG A 247 8.68 5.86 7.39
N GLY A 248 8.08 6.70 6.53
CA GLY A 248 8.59 7.04 5.22
C GLY A 248 7.85 6.36 4.08
N GLY A 249 7.08 5.28 4.35
CA GLY A 249 5.98 4.78 3.53
C GLY A 249 4.65 5.47 3.90
N MET A 250 3.55 5.06 3.27
CA MET A 250 2.18 5.56 3.56
C MET A 250 1.28 4.49 4.19
N GLU A 251 1.84 3.54 4.89
CA GLU A 251 1.12 2.41 5.48
C GLU A 251 0.05 2.86 6.49
N ARG A 252 0.27 4.02 7.12
CA ARG A 252 -0.66 4.72 8.01
C ARG A 252 -0.95 6.14 7.53
N GLY A 253 -1.15 6.30 6.22
CA GLY A 253 -1.46 7.59 5.61
C GLY A 253 -0.25 8.52 5.38
N MET A 254 -0.55 9.73 4.96
CA MET A 254 0.44 10.76 4.61
C MET A 254 1.30 11.20 5.80
N LYS A 255 0.74 11.19 7.01
CA LYS A 255 1.47 11.54 8.23
C LYS A 255 2.62 10.57 8.47
N TRP A 256 2.39 9.26 8.25
CA TRP A 256 3.43 8.23 8.37
C TRP A 256 4.61 8.47 7.43
N TRP A 257 4.33 8.94 6.22
CA TRP A 257 5.37 9.37 5.28
C TRP A 257 6.11 10.61 5.74
N LYS A 258 5.39 11.67 6.14
CA LYS A 258 5.99 12.94 6.58
C LYS A 258 6.87 12.77 7.81
N GLU A 259 6.50 11.89 8.73
CA GLU A 259 7.27 11.55 9.93
C GLU A 259 8.54 10.71 9.63
N GLY A 260 8.74 10.22 8.40
CA GLY A 260 9.91 9.45 7.98
C GLY A 260 10.73 10.07 6.86
N LYS A 261 10.58 11.38 6.56
CA LYS A 261 11.33 12.05 5.48
C LYS A 261 12.08 13.31 5.93
N LEU A 262 13.06 13.74 5.12
CA LEU A 262 13.86 14.94 5.37
C LEU A 262 14.45 14.94 6.79
N LEU A 263 14.20 15.98 7.58
CA LEU A 263 14.71 16.10 8.95
C LEU A 263 14.17 15.02 9.90
N ASN A 264 13.07 14.38 9.56
CA ASN A 264 12.48 13.27 10.31
C ASN A 264 12.97 11.89 9.86
N LYS A 265 13.89 11.82 8.89
CA LYS A 265 14.37 10.55 8.32
C LYS A 265 14.93 9.58 9.34
N LYS A 266 15.49 10.08 10.44
CA LYS A 266 15.99 9.27 11.53
C LYS A 266 14.92 8.32 12.11
N ASN A 267 13.65 8.73 12.13
CA ASN A 267 12.55 7.89 12.59
C ASN A 267 12.41 6.58 11.80
N THR A 268 12.69 6.61 10.48
CA THR A 268 12.71 5.41 9.64
C THR A 268 13.72 4.38 10.15
N PHE A 269 14.89 4.83 10.54
CA PHE A 269 15.99 3.97 11.02
C PHE A 269 15.69 3.42 12.41
N GLU A 270 15.18 4.27 13.30
CA GLU A 270 14.78 3.88 14.65
C GLU A 270 13.61 2.89 14.65
N ASP A 271 12.63 3.06 13.76
CA ASP A 271 11.53 2.10 13.57
C ASP A 271 12.07 0.72 13.19
N TYR A 272 12.99 0.65 12.22
CA TYR A 272 13.58 -0.61 11.79
C TYR A 272 14.39 -1.30 12.88
N ILE A 273 15.19 -0.54 13.63
CA ILE A 273 15.96 -1.05 14.76
C ILE A 273 15.02 -1.53 15.89
N ALA A 274 13.94 -0.78 16.16
CA ALA A 274 12.93 -1.18 17.14
C ALA A 274 12.28 -2.51 16.77
N VAL A 275 11.90 -2.68 15.49
CA VAL A 275 11.37 -3.95 14.97
C VAL A 275 12.40 -5.08 15.15
N ALA A 276 13.66 -4.87 14.79
CA ALA A 276 14.71 -5.88 14.96
C ALA A 276 14.88 -6.31 16.43
N LYS A 277 14.94 -5.35 17.36
CA LYS A 277 15.03 -5.63 18.81
C LYS A 277 13.80 -6.38 19.33
N PHE A 278 12.60 -5.95 18.93
CA PHE A 278 11.33 -6.58 19.30
C PHE A 278 11.27 -8.05 18.85
N LEU A 279 11.71 -8.35 17.63
CA LEU A 279 11.74 -9.72 17.11
C LEU A 279 12.71 -10.63 17.87
N VAL A 280 13.84 -10.09 18.36
CA VAL A 280 14.76 -10.78 19.24
C VAL A 280 14.13 -11.03 20.62
N GLU A 281 13.51 -9.99 21.21
CA GLU A 281 12.81 -10.11 22.51
C GLU A 281 11.70 -11.15 22.48
N LYS A 282 10.91 -11.17 21.40
CA LYS A 282 9.82 -12.13 21.19
C LYS A 282 10.28 -13.52 20.72
N LYS A 283 11.59 -13.76 20.66
CA LYS A 283 12.20 -15.04 20.29
C LYS A 283 11.86 -15.56 18.88
N TYR A 284 11.53 -14.66 17.95
CA TYR A 284 11.50 -15.03 16.54
C TYR A 284 12.90 -15.35 16.01
N THR A 285 13.92 -14.68 16.55
CA THR A 285 15.34 -14.83 16.23
C THR A 285 16.20 -14.42 17.41
N SER A 286 17.51 -14.35 17.23
CA SER A 286 18.46 -13.80 18.21
C SER A 286 19.40 -12.78 17.58
N LYS A 287 20.13 -12.02 18.42
CA LYS A 287 21.19 -11.10 17.96
C LYS A 287 22.19 -11.82 17.05
N GLY A 288 22.63 -11.17 15.99
CA GLY A 288 23.55 -11.74 15.01
C GLY A 288 22.94 -12.80 14.08
N LYS A 289 21.60 -12.94 14.05
CA LYS A 289 20.90 -13.85 13.13
C LYS A 289 19.91 -13.14 12.19
N ILE A 290 19.85 -11.82 12.25
CA ILE A 290 19.01 -11.01 11.37
C ILE A 290 19.77 -10.70 10.09
N ILE A 291 19.14 -11.02 8.96
CA ILE A 291 19.57 -10.59 7.63
C ILE A 291 18.78 -9.31 7.33
N GLY A 292 19.41 -8.16 7.33
CA GLY A 292 18.78 -6.89 6.95
C GLY A 292 18.67 -6.79 5.43
N MET A 293 17.50 -6.40 4.91
CA MET A 293 17.30 -6.24 3.46
C MET A 293 16.61 -4.92 3.12
N GLY A 294 17.19 -4.18 2.15
CA GLY A 294 16.64 -2.94 1.62
C GLY A 294 17.19 -2.61 0.25
N GLY A 295 16.31 -2.32 -0.72
CA GLY A 295 16.71 -1.98 -2.09
C GLY A 295 16.61 -0.48 -2.36
N SER A 296 17.39 0.08 -3.31
CA SER A 296 17.35 1.50 -3.68
C SER A 296 17.51 2.41 -2.46
N ALA A 297 16.59 3.32 -2.17
CA ALA A 297 16.59 4.13 -0.96
C ALA A 297 16.61 3.31 0.36
N GLY A 298 16.21 2.03 0.32
CA GLY A 298 16.42 1.07 1.40
C GLY A 298 17.90 0.72 1.64
N GLY A 299 18.79 0.98 0.69
CA GLY A 299 20.23 0.87 0.88
C GLY A 299 20.76 1.87 1.90
N LEU A 300 20.28 3.13 1.87
CA LEU A 300 20.57 4.12 2.93
C LEU A 300 20.09 3.61 4.29
N LEU A 301 18.89 3.02 4.36
CA LEU A 301 18.40 2.39 5.59
C LEU A 301 19.38 1.34 6.10
N MET A 302 19.83 0.42 5.22
CA MET A 302 20.77 -0.64 5.61
C MET A 302 22.08 -0.09 6.15
N GLY A 303 22.68 0.91 5.50
CA GLY A 303 23.90 1.58 5.99
C GLY A 303 23.69 2.26 7.34
N ALA A 304 22.57 2.93 7.55
CA ALA A 304 22.26 3.62 8.80
C ALA A 304 22.07 2.64 9.97
N VAL A 305 21.32 1.55 9.77
CA VAL A 305 20.98 0.63 10.86
C VAL A 305 22.14 -0.26 11.27
N VAL A 306 23.04 -0.64 10.35
CA VAL A 306 24.24 -1.43 10.71
C VAL A 306 25.24 -0.60 11.51
N ASN A 307 25.34 0.70 11.24
CA ASN A 307 26.18 1.59 12.03
C ASN A 307 25.61 1.87 13.42
N ALA A 308 24.28 1.87 13.56
CA ALA A 308 23.61 2.19 14.82
C ALA A 308 23.43 0.96 15.75
N ALA A 309 23.31 -0.25 15.20
CA ALA A 309 23.06 -1.47 15.96
C ALA A 309 23.69 -2.71 15.27
N PRO A 310 25.02 -2.74 15.07
CA PRO A 310 25.70 -3.79 14.32
C PRO A 310 25.50 -5.19 14.92
N GLU A 311 25.34 -5.28 16.23
CA GLU A 311 25.19 -6.55 16.96
C GLU A 311 23.90 -7.32 16.63
N LEU A 312 22.92 -6.67 16.00
CA LEU A 312 21.66 -7.30 15.64
C LEU A 312 21.78 -8.13 14.36
N PHE A 313 22.65 -7.70 13.44
CA PHE A 313 22.68 -8.20 12.07
C PHE A 313 23.79 -9.20 11.82
N PHE A 314 23.44 -10.31 11.12
CA PHE A 314 24.40 -11.25 10.57
C PHE A 314 25.02 -10.71 9.28
N CYS A 315 24.19 -10.22 8.39
CA CYS A 315 24.60 -9.60 7.13
C CYS A 315 23.53 -8.63 6.61
N LEU A 316 23.88 -7.88 5.56
CA LEU A 316 22.96 -6.99 4.85
C LEU A 316 22.87 -7.38 3.37
N LEU A 317 21.64 -7.34 2.83
CA LEU A 317 21.35 -7.48 1.42
C LEU A 317 20.77 -6.15 0.92
N TYR A 318 21.50 -5.44 0.11
CA TYR A 318 21.02 -4.16 -0.45
C TYR A 318 21.52 -3.95 -1.88
N THR A 319 20.76 -3.15 -2.62
CA THR A 319 21.07 -2.69 -3.96
C THR A 319 20.93 -1.19 -3.98
N SER A 320 21.99 -0.46 -3.79
CA SER A 320 22.03 1.00 -3.93
C SER A 320 23.41 1.38 -4.43
N ASP A 321 23.46 2.30 -5.39
CA ASP A 321 24.69 3.03 -5.68
C ASP A 321 24.66 4.29 -4.81
N ALA A 322 25.49 4.31 -3.78
CA ALA A 322 25.60 5.45 -2.85
C ALA A 322 25.99 6.77 -3.56
N ALA A 323 26.57 6.69 -4.77
CA ALA A 323 26.91 7.86 -5.57
C ALA A 323 25.66 8.54 -6.18
N ASP A 324 24.60 7.81 -6.48
CA ASP A 324 23.38 8.36 -7.09
C ASP A 324 22.48 9.09 -6.07
N GLU A 325 22.61 8.87 -4.78
CA GLU A 325 21.78 9.50 -3.74
C GLU A 325 22.29 10.86 -3.27
N VAL A 326 23.50 11.23 -3.58
CA VAL A 326 24.10 12.53 -3.21
C VAL A 326 23.66 13.66 -4.15
N VAL A 327 23.03 13.35 -5.29
CA VAL A 327 22.71 14.30 -6.36
C VAL A 327 21.20 14.58 -6.49
N ARG A 328 20.35 14.09 -5.57
CA ARG A 328 18.90 14.30 -5.65
C ARG A 328 18.33 14.96 -4.41
#